data_ec1f20ada48ef6fec601757e43fc30ac
#
_entry.id   ec1f20ada48ef6fec601757e43fc30ac
#
_cell.length_a   1.000
_cell.length_b   1.000
_cell.length_c   1.000
_cell.angle_alpha   90.00
_cell.angle_beta   90.00
_cell.angle_gamma   90.00
#
_symmetry.space_group_name_H-M   'P 1'
#
loop_
_entity.id
_entity.type
_entity.pdbx_description
1 polymer ?
#
loop_
_entity_poly.entity_id
_entity_poly.type
_entity_poly.pdbx_seq_one_letter_code
_entity_poly.pdbx_strand_id
1 'polypeptide(L)'
;MARTPEARATQAADVGEMTSYAEPMRTAASRLTQPRGIGALGIFLGAFASWLALPPLTTRTLLWPILVGIVAVAAGIWATSRGAGRVGWGAIVAGLAGIALGVLATRSSVGQLDTVIVWSALLASTLRYATPLTFAAIGGMFSERSGVVNIGLEGMMLMGAFFGIWGADKTGSWVLGVLIAVLSGMALAFIHAVFTIQLRADQIVIGTAINFLALGITGYLFTDIYGARGIPPNVPTIPDITIGGLKDVYFIGPIFGDLNLLIWLSFLVLVLSWVVMFKTPVGLRLRAVGEHPRAADTVGISVYLTRYLAVTTSGGLAALG
;
A
#
# COMPACT_ATOMS: atom_id res chain seq x y z
N MET A 1 -2.14 -59.24 -19.78
CA MET A 1 -0.96 -58.97 -18.94
C MET A 1 -1.46 -58.58 -17.58
N ALA A 2 -1.43 -59.47 -16.61
CA ALA A 2 -1.87 -59.20 -15.23
C ALA A 2 -0.76 -58.39 -14.49
N ARG A 3 -1.11 -57.25 -13.94
CA ARG A 3 -0.23 -56.44 -13.12
C ARG A 3 0.17 -57.23 -11.87
N THR A 4 1.48 -57.20 -11.54
CA THR A 4 2.06 -57.88 -10.38
C THR A 4 1.49 -57.36 -9.07
N PRO A 5 1.39 -58.19 -8.01
CA PRO A 5 0.87 -57.79 -6.71
C PRO A 5 1.56 -56.57 -6.09
N GLU A 6 2.84 -56.40 -6.37
CA GLU A 6 3.63 -55.26 -5.92
C GLU A 6 3.15 -53.91 -6.53
N ALA A 7 2.78 -53.91 -7.84
CA ALA A 7 2.26 -52.71 -8.50
C ALA A 7 0.90 -52.26 -7.95
N ARG A 8 0.10 -53.21 -7.41
CA ARG A 8 -1.17 -52.91 -6.71
C ARG A 8 -0.93 -52.36 -5.30
N ALA A 9 0.08 -52.86 -4.59
CA ALA A 9 0.42 -52.37 -3.28
C ALA A 9 0.97 -50.94 -3.30
N THR A 10 1.82 -50.63 -4.28
CA THR A 10 2.36 -49.27 -4.47
C THR A 10 1.27 -48.27 -4.84
N GLN A 11 0.31 -48.68 -5.70
CA GLN A 11 -0.81 -47.82 -6.08
C GLN A 11 -1.81 -47.60 -4.94
N ALA A 12 -2.00 -48.59 -4.07
CA ALA A 12 -2.83 -48.46 -2.87
C ALA A 12 -2.17 -47.57 -1.79
N ALA A 13 -0.85 -47.62 -1.65
CA ALA A 13 -0.08 -46.73 -0.76
C ALA A 13 -0.15 -45.25 -1.26
N ASP A 14 -0.03 -45.03 -2.56
CA ASP A 14 -0.09 -43.69 -3.18
C ASP A 14 -1.50 -43.07 -3.05
N VAL A 15 -2.57 -43.89 -3.15
CA VAL A 15 -3.95 -43.42 -2.92
C VAL A 15 -4.22 -43.16 -1.45
N GLY A 16 -3.59 -43.93 -0.53
CA GLY A 16 -3.67 -43.71 0.93
C GLY A 16 -2.96 -42.43 1.36
N GLU A 17 -1.83 -42.09 0.75
CA GLU A 17 -1.12 -40.85 1.01
C GLU A 17 -1.88 -39.62 0.47
N MET A 18 -2.50 -39.71 -0.73
CA MET A 18 -3.30 -38.60 -1.27
C MET A 18 -4.58 -38.33 -0.46
N THR A 19 -5.14 -39.32 0.22
CA THR A 19 -6.30 -39.10 1.11
C THR A 19 -5.94 -38.52 2.46
N SER A 20 -4.65 -38.61 2.88
CA SER A 20 -4.14 -38.02 4.12
C SER A 20 -4.02 -36.49 4.05
N TYR A 21 -3.96 -35.90 2.85
CA TYR A 21 -3.91 -34.43 2.68
C TYR A 21 -5.29 -33.75 2.66
N ALA A 22 -6.36 -34.50 2.69
CA ALA A 22 -7.71 -33.98 2.87
C ALA A 22 -8.04 -33.83 4.36
N GLU A 23 -7.22 -33.08 5.15
CA GLU A 23 -7.74 -32.55 6.41
C GLU A 23 -8.94 -31.67 6.08
N PRO A 24 -10.13 -31.93 6.65
CA PRO A 24 -11.28 -31.08 6.41
C PRO A 24 -10.89 -29.66 6.78
N MET A 25 -11.00 -28.71 5.83
CA MET A 25 -10.87 -27.30 6.12
C MET A 25 -11.79 -26.98 7.28
N ARG A 26 -11.26 -26.92 8.51
CA ARG A 26 -12.00 -26.47 9.66
C ARG A 26 -12.49 -25.08 9.33
N THR A 27 -13.79 -24.89 9.25
CA THR A 27 -14.39 -23.60 8.95
C THR A 27 -13.85 -22.57 9.92
N ALA A 28 -13.67 -21.31 9.47
CA ALA A 28 -13.14 -20.24 10.32
C ALA A 28 -13.90 -20.15 11.67
N ALA A 29 -15.20 -20.45 11.66
CA ALA A 29 -16.04 -20.52 12.85
C ALA A 29 -15.58 -21.60 13.85
N SER A 30 -15.15 -22.78 13.39
CA SER A 30 -14.66 -23.84 14.29
C SER A 30 -13.29 -23.53 14.92
N ARG A 31 -12.49 -22.68 14.26
CA ARG A 31 -11.23 -22.18 14.85
C ARG A 31 -11.48 -21.11 15.92
N LEU A 32 -12.48 -20.28 15.75
CA LEU A 32 -12.86 -19.24 16.71
C LEU A 32 -13.46 -19.81 18.01
N THR A 33 -14.14 -20.96 17.97
CA THR A 33 -14.72 -21.61 19.14
C THR A 33 -13.70 -22.42 19.96
N GLN A 34 -12.49 -22.62 19.44
CA GLN A 34 -11.42 -23.26 20.23
C GLN A 34 -10.91 -22.31 21.34
N PRO A 35 -10.39 -22.86 22.47
CA PRO A 35 -9.90 -22.04 23.58
C PRO A 35 -8.83 -21.01 23.15
N ARG A 36 -7.97 -21.36 22.18
CA ARG A 36 -6.99 -20.43 21.60
C ARG A 36 -7.65 -19.33 20.77
N GLY A 37 -8.73 -19.63 20.03
CA GLY A 37 -9.47 -18.66 19.24
C GLY A 37 -10.20 -17.63 20.11
N ILE A 38 -10.85 -18.09 21.16
CA ILE A 38 -11.54 -17.20 22.14
C ILE A 38 -10.52 -16.36 22.90
N GLY A 39 -9.37 -16.90 23.26
CA GLY A 39 -8.29 -16.12 23.88
C GLY A 39 -7.74 -15.05 22.92
N ALA A 40 -7.55 -15.35 21.63
CA ALA A 40 -7.12 -14.37 20.63
C ALA A 40 -8.17 -13.27 20.42
N LEU A 41 -9.45 -13.64 20.40
CA LEU A 41 -10.56 -12.69 20.36
C LEU A 41 -10.58 -11.80 21.62
N GLY A 42 -10.28 -12.36 22.80
CA GLY A 42 -10.12 -11.61 24.03
C GLY A 42 -8.97 -10.60 23.98
N ILE A 43 -7.81 -10.95 23.39
CA ILE A 43 -6.71 -10.01 23.15
C ILE A 43 -7.16 -8.86 22.24
N PHE A 44 -7.85 -9.19 21.14
CA PHE A 44 -8.38 -8.18 20.23
C PHE A 44 -9.36 -7.25 20.93
N LEU A 45 -10.31 -7.78 21.71
CA LEU A 45 -11.26 -6.99 22.48
C LEU A 45 -10.57 -6.10 23.53
N GLY A 46 -9.54 -6.60 24.20
CA GLY A 46 -8.74 -5.82 25.15
C GLY A 46 -7.99 -4.67 24.49
N ALA A 47 -7.39 -4.92 23.33
CA ALA A 47 -6.77 -3.88 22.50
C ALA A 47 -7.83 -2.87 22.01
N PHE A 48 -8.99 -3.33 21.60
CA PHE A 48 -10.11 -2.49 21.19
C PHE A 48 -10.66 -1.65 22.35
N ALA A 49 -10.74 -2.20 23.56
CA ALA A 49 -11.09 -1.44 24.75
C ALA A 49 -10.09 -0.31 25.04
N SER A 50 -8.79 -0.58 24.85
CA SER A 50 -7.73 0.43 24.94
C SER A 50 -7.92 1.52 23.89
N TRP A 51 -8.26 1.15 22.66
CA TRP A 51 -8.48 2.08 21.56
C TRP A 51 -9.75 2.93 21.74
N LEU A 52 -10.82 2.37 22.33
CA LEU A 52 -12.02 3.13 22.72
C LEU A 52 -11.73 4.25 23.72
N ALA A 53 -10.71 4.07 24.56
CA ALA A 53 -10.30 5.06 25.55
C ALA A 53 -9.42 6.17 24.98
N LEU A 54 -8.76 5.91 23.84
CA LEU A 54 -7.81 6.82 23.20
C LEU A 54 -8.43 7.50 21.97
N PRO A 55 -7.96 8.69 21.58
CA PRO A 55 -8.33 9.26 20.29
C PRO A 55 -8.05 8.29 19.14
N PRO A 56 -8.86 8.21 18.09
CA PRO A 56 -9.93 9.13 17.68
C PRO A 56 -11.33 8.83 18.21
N LEU A 57 -11.56 7.70 18.89
CA LEU A 57 -12.91 7.30 19.28
C LEU A 57 -13.37 7.94 20.60
N THR A 58 -12.44 8.28 21.49
CA THR A 58 -12.67 8.92 22.79
C THR A 58 -14.12 8.87 23.24
N THR A 59 -14.55 7.70 23.66
CA THR A 59 -15.91 7.56 24.22
C THR A 59 -15.99 8.39 25.49
N ARG A 60 -16.85 9.42 25.48
CA ARG A 60 -17.07 10.32 26.63
C ARG A 60 -17.57 9.61 27.90
N THR A 61 -17.86 8.31 27.78
CA THR A 61 -18.37 7.50 28.89
C THR A 61 -17.39 6.35 29.18
N LEU A 62 -17.05 6.17 30.45
CA LEU A 62 -16.27 5.03 30.96
C LEU A 62 -16.91 3.66 30.66
N LEU A 63 -18.21 3.66 30.34
CA LEU A 63 -18.99 2.44 30.22
C LEU A 63 -18.44 1.49 29.15
N TRP A 64 -18.14 2.00 27.97
CA TRP A 64 -17.74 1.17 26.82
C TRP A 64 -16.36 0.53 27.00
N PRO A 65 -15.28 1.25 27.35
CA PRO A 65 -13.98 0.63 27.62
C PRO A 65 -14.03 -0.41 28.75
N ILE A 66 -14.82 -0.13 29.80
CA ILE A 66 -14.96 -1.07 30.92
C ILE A 66 -15.72 -2.32 30.50
N LEU A 67 -16.86 -2.20 29.80
CA LEU A 67 -17.63 -3.37 29.35
C LEU A 67 -16.83 -4.26 28.41
N VAL A 68 -16.19 -3.68 27.40
CA VAL A 68 -15.38 -4.44 26.44
C VAL A 68 -14.17 -5.05 27.12
N GLY A 69 -13.53 -4.32 28.05
CA GLY A 69 -12.42 -4.84 28.84
C GLY A 69 -12.82 -6.01 29.76
N ILE A 70 -13.99 -5.94 30.39
CA ILE A 70 -14.53 -7.07 31.22
C ILE A 70 -14.78 -8.29 30.33
N VAL A 71 -15.37 -8.12 29.14
CA VAL A 71 -15.59 -9.23 28.21
C VAL A 71 -14.26 -9.86 27.78
N ALA A 72 -13.23 -9.03 27.52
CA ALA A 72 -11.89 -9.49 27.18
C ALA A 72 -11.27 -10.31 28.33
N VAL A 73 -11.37 -9.83 29.57
CA VAL A 73 -10.89 -10.54 30.77
C VAL A 73 -11.64 -11.88 30.95
N ALA A 74 -12.96 -11.87 30.82
CA ALA A 74 -13.78 -13.08 30.93
C ALA A 74 -13.40 -14.12 29.87
N ALA A 75 -13.21 -13.68 28.61
CA ALA A 75 -12.72 -14.55 27.53
C ALA A 75 -11.32 -15.12 27.83
N GLY A 76 -10.45 -14.31 28.43
CA GLY A 76 -9.12 -14.73 28.86
C GLY A 76 -9.14 -15.76 29.97
N ILE A 77 -9.96 -15.57 31.01
CA ILE A 77 -10.13 -16.53 32.11
C ILE A 77 -10.67 -17.86 31.58
N TRP A 78 -11.68 -17.81 30.72
CA TRP A 78 -12.23 -19.00 30.10
C TRP A 78 -11.21 -19.74 29.23
N ALA A 79 -10.44 -19.02 28.40
CA ALA A 79 -9.40 -19.63 27.57
C ALA A 79 -8.29 -20.28 28.42
N THR A 80 -7.89 -19.63 29.50
CA THR A 80 -6.88 -20.15 30.44
C THR A 80 -7.36 -21.43 31.12
N SER A 81 -8.62 -21.47 31.59
CA SER A 81 -9.22 -22.64 32.21
C SER A 81 -9.35 -23.85 31.29
N ARG A 82 -9.37 -23.61 29.96
CA ARG A 82 -9.44 -24.63 28.90
C ARG A 82 -8.09 -25.00 28.29
N GLY A 83 -6.97 -24.61 28.94
CA GLY A 83 -5.62 -25.00 28.55
C GLY A 83 -4.93 -24.09 27.51
N ALA A 84 -5.49 -22.93 27.16
CA ALA A 84 -4.86 -21.94 26.29
C ALA A 84 -4.06 -20.88 27.08
N GLY A 85 -3.26 -21.31 28.07
CA GLY A 85 -2.65 -20.47 29.09
C GLY A 85 -2.01 -19.17 28.59
N ARG A 86 -1.09 -19.24 27.63
CA ARG A 86 -0.39 -18.02 27.14
C ARG A 86 -1.32 -17.01 26.48
N VAL A 87 -2.25 -17.49 25.65
CA VAL A 87 -3.19 -16.63 24.93
C VAL A 87 -4.27 -16.10 25.87
N GLY A 88 -4.74 -16.92 26.81
CA GLY A 88 -5.69 -16.52 27.83
C GLY A 88 -5.12 -15.45 28.77
N TRP A 89 -3.87 -15.59 29.24
CA TRP A 89 -3.18 -14.56 30.01
C TRP A 89 -3.00 -13.26 29.21
N GLY A 90 -2.68 -13.36 27.91
CA GLY A 90 -2.62 -12.20 27.02
C GLY A 90 -3.94 -11.44 26.95
N ALA A 91 -5.08 -12.15 26.89
CA ALA A 91 -6.41 -11.55 26.89
C ALA A 91 -6.75 -10.86 28.21
N ILE A 92 -6.40 -11.48 29.36
CA ILE A 92 -6.59 -10.88 30.68
C ILE A 92 -5.80 -9.58 30.81
N VAL A 93 -4.50 -9.61 30.44
CA VAL A 93 -3.63 -8.42 30.52
C VAL A 93 -4.14 -7.31 29.59
N ALA A 94 -4.51 -7.65 28.34
CA ALA A 94 -5.04 -6.69 27.38
C ALA A 94 -6.37 -6.07 27.87
N GLY A 95 -7.27 -6.87 28.43
CA GLY A 95 -8.54 -6.39 28.98
C GLY A 95 -8.34 -5.48 30.19
N LEU A 96 -7.46 -5.85 31.13
CA LEU A 96 -7.12 -5.00 32.28
C LEU A 96 -6.44 -3.70 31.84
N ALA A 97 -5.54 -3.76 30.85
CA ALA A 97 -4.93 -2.55 30.28
C ALA A 97 -5.97 -1.64 29.64
N GLY A 98 -6.94 -2.19 28.91
CA GLY A 98 -8.05 -1.42 28.34
C GLY A 98 -8.90 -0.73 29.39
N ILE A 99 -9.23 -1.40 30.49
CA ILE A 99 -9.96 -0.80 31.63
C ILE A 99 -9.11 0.28 32.29
N ALA A 100 -7.83 0.00 32.58
CA ALA A 100 -6.94 0.97 33.21
C ALA A 100 -6.75 2.24 32.38
N LEU A 101 -6.51 2.08 31.06
CA LEU A 101 -6.40 3.21 30.13
C LEU A 101 -7.71 3.98 30.03
N GLY A 102 -8.86 3.29 30.04
CA GLY A 102 -10.17 3.94 30.09
C GLY A 102 -10.34 4.86 31.32
N VAL A 103 -9.96 4.35 32.50
CA VAL A 103 -10.02 5.12 33.75
C VAL A 103 -9.01 6.27 33.76
N LEU A 104 -7.78 6.03 33.29
CA LEU A 104 -6.75 7.06 33.21
C LEU A 104 -7.08 8.15 32.20
N ALA A 105 -7.60 7.80 31.04
CA ALA A 105 -7.99 8.75 29.99
C ALA A 105 -9.09 9.69 30.45
N THR A 106 -10.05 9.23 31.24
CA THR A 106 -11.12 10.08 31.78
C THR A 106 -10.67 10.99 32.93
N ARG A 107 -9.58 10.65 33.63
CA ARG A 107 -9.01 11.41 34.75
C ARG A 107 -7.87 12.34 34.34
N SER A 108 -7.30 12.13 33.16
CA SER A 108 -6.16 12.91 32.67
C SER A 108 -6.58 13.89 31.58
N SER A 109 -5.74 14.89 31.33
CA SER A 109 -5.86 15.80 30.18
C SER A 109 -5.77 15.09 28.79
N VAL A 110 -5.48 13.79 28.77
CA VAL A 110 -5.46 12.96 27.54
C VAL A 110 -6.84 12.97 26.85
N GLY A 111 -7.94 13.11 27.60
CA GLY A 111 -9.27 13.30 27.02
C GLY A 111 -9.46 14.60 26.25
N GLN A 112 -8.51 15.54 26.31
CA GLN A 112 -8.51 16.80 25.57
C GLN A 112 -7.56 16.80 24.38
N LEU A 113 -6.92 15.67 24.04
CA LEU A 113 -6.07 15.55 22.85
C LEU A 113 -6.83 15.82 21.55
N ASP A 114 -8.14 15.68 21.55
CA ASP A 114 -9.01 16.06 20.42
C ASP A 114 -8.92 17.55 20.09
N THR A 115 -8.60 18.40 21.07
CA THR A 115 -8.40 19.84 20.88
C THR A 115 -7.00 20.17 20.34
N VAL A 116 -6.03 19.29 20.56
CA VAL A 116 -4.63 19.46 20.14
C VAL A 116 -4.33 18.69 18.84
N ILE A 117 -4.87 17.48 18.70
CA ILE A 117 -4.68 16.64 17.53
C ILE A 117 -6.02 16.42 16.83
N VAL A 118 -6.22 17.08 15.70
CA VAL A 118 -7.37 16.85 14.83
C VAL A 118 -7.09 15.59 14.00
N TRP A 119 -7.56 14.45 14.48
CA TRP A 119 -7.29 13.14 13.86
C TRP A 119 -7.76 13.03 12.42
N SER A 120 -8.88 13.64 12.08
CA SER A 120 -9.38 13.69 10.71
C SER A 120 -8.42 14.45 9.79
N ALA A 121 -7.85 15.57 10.25
CA ALA A 121 -6.87 16.33 9.50
C ALA A 121 -5.55 15.55 9.34
N LEU A 122 -5.13 14.82 10.39
CA LEU A 122 -3.95 13.95 10.34
C LEU A 122 -4.13 12.85 9.29
N LEU A 123 -5.30 12.18 9.26
CA LEU A 123 -5.59 11.14 8.28
C LEU A 123 -5.72 11.70 6.86
N ALA A 124 -6.35 12.85 6.68
CA ALA A 124 -6.40 13.53 5.38
C ALA A 124 -4.99 13.89 4.88
N SER A 125 -4.14 14.41 5.77
CA SER A 125 -2.74 14.70 5.44
C SER A 125 -1.97 13.42 5.11
N THR A 126 -2.21 12.33 5.84
CA THR A 126 -1.59 11.02 5.56
C THR A 126 -1.92 10.54 4.15
N LEU A 127 -3.18 10.66 3.71
CA LEU A 127 -3.58 10.30 2.35
C LEU A 127 -2.86 11.16 1.30
N ARG A 128 -2.72 12.46 1.56
CA ARG A 128 -2.00 13.37 0.66
C ARG A 128 -0.53 12.97 0.51
N TYR A 129 0.17 12.71 1.61
CA TYR A 129 1.58 12.31 1.58
C TYR A 129 1.79 10.86 1.12
N ALA A 130 0.82 9.96 1.31
CA ALA A 130 0.89 8.59 0.82
C ALA A 130 0.66 8.49 -0.70
N THR A 131 -0.02 9.46 -1.33
CA THR A 131 -0.37 9.43 -2.76
C THR A 131 0.86 9.34 -3.67
N PRO A 132 1.90 10.20 -3.53
CA PRO A 132 3.12 10.08 -4.32
C PRO A 132 3.81 8.73 -4.17
N LEU A 133 3.91 8.25 -2.93
CA LEU A 133 4.51 6.95 -2.63
C LEU A 133 3.72 5.79 -3.25
N THR A 134 2.39 5.90 -3.29
CA THR A 134 1.52 4.91 -3.93
C THR A 134 1.78 4.82 -5.42
N PHE A 135 1.86 5.96 -6.12
CA PHE A 135 2.19 5.98 -7.55
C PHE A 135 3.58 5.43 -7.83
N ALA A 136 4.59 5.82 -7.05
CA ALA A 136 5.95 5.32 -7.18
C ALA A 136 6.03 3.80 -6.91
N ALA A 137 5.36 3.31 -5.87
CA ALA A 137 5.33 1.88 -5.54
C ALA A 137 4.66 1.05 -6.63
N ILE A 138 3.53 1.51 -7.18
CA ILE A 138 2.88 0.85 -8.31
C ILE A 138 3.80 0.88 -9.54
N GLY A 139 4.43 2.01 -9.83
CA GLY A 139 5.41 2.13 -10.90
C GLY A 139 6.57 1.14 -10.75
N GLY A 140 7.19 1.09 -9.56
CA GLY A 140 8.25 0.15 -9.22
C GLY A 140 7.81 -1.30 -9.42
N MET A 141 6.61 -1.65 -8.97
CA MET A 141 6.04 -2.99 -9.15
C MET A 141 5.95 -3.40 -10.63
N PHE A 142 5.52 -2.52 -11.53
CA PHE A 142 5.47 -2.82 -12.97
C PHE A 142 6.88 -3.11 -13.54
N SER A 143 7.85 -2.30 -13.18
CA SER A 143 9.24 -2.47 -13.61
C SER A 143 9.83 -3.78 -13.08
N GLU A 144 9.76 -4.03 -11.77
CA GLU A 144 10.29 -5.22 -11.12
C GLU A 144 9.65 -6.51 -11.64
N ARG A 145 8.34 -6.50 -11.89
CA ARG A 145 7.64 -7.66 -12.47
C ARG A 145 8.03 -7.96 -13.90
N SER A 146 8.69 -7.05 -14.60
CA SER A 146 9.30 -7.29 -15.92
C SER A 146 10.74 -7.84 -15.84
N GLY A 147 11.30 -7.93 -14.63
CA GLY A 147 12.69 -8.32 -14.38
C GLY A 147 13.70 -7.17 -14.52
N VAL A 148 13.25 -5.92 -14.41
CA VAL A 148 14.11 -4.73 -14.36
C VAL A 148 13.81 -3.94 -13.09
N VAL A 149 14.81 -3.83 -12.20
CA VAL A 149 14.68 -3.05 -10.97
C VAL A 149 14.88 -1.57 -11.28
N ASN A 150 13.92 -0.73 -10.90
CA ASN A 150 14.00 0.71 -11.11
C ASN A 150 14.20 1.45 -9.77
N ILE A 151 15.44 1.72 -9.42
CA ILE A 151 15.79 2.52 -8.23
C ILE A 151 15.75 4.03 -8.53
N GLY A 152 15.64 4.42 -9.80
CA GLY A 152 15.55 5.82 -10.23
C GLY A 152 14.20 6.49 -10.01
N LEU A 153 13.26 5.87 -9.29
CA LEU A 153 11.90 6.38 -9.08
C LEU A 153 11.87 7.74 -8.41
N GLU A 154 12.75 7.99 -7.45
CA GLU A 154 12.88 9.28 -6.76
C GLU A 154 13.23 10.40 -7.73
N GLY A 155 14.21 10.16 -8.61
CA GLY A 155 14.57 11.11 -9.66
C GLY A 155 13.44 11.36 -10.65
N MET A 156 12.68 10.31 -11.00
CA MET A 156 11.51 10.43 -11.88
C MET A 156 10.37 11.24 -11.23
N MET A 157 10.13 11.05 -9.92
CA MET A 157 9.20 11.89 -9.15
C MET A 157 9.65 13.35 -9.12
N LEU A 158 10.94 13.59 -8.89
CA LEU A 158 11.51 14.95 -8.85
C LEU A 158 11.39 15.65 -10.21
N MET A 159 11.64 14.94 -11.32
CA MET A 159 11.40 15.44 -12.68
C MET A 159 9.92 15.75 -12.90
N GLY A 160 9.04 14.86 -12.47
CA GLY A 160 7.59 15.07 -12.53
C GLY A 160 7.16 16.32 -11.77
N ALA A 161 7.61 16.48 -10.55
CA ALA A 161 7.30 17.64 -9.70
C ALA A 161 7.76 18.95 -10.35
N PHE A 162 9.00 19.01 -10.83
CA PHE A 162 9.53 20.23 -11.46
C PHE A 162 8.84 20.53 -12.78
N PHE A 163 8.81 19.58 -13.71
CA PHE A 163 8.24 19.81 -15.05
C PHE A 163 6.72 19.94 -15.03
N GLY A 164 6.05 19.36 -14.04
CA GLY A 164 4.62 19.57 -13.82
C GLY A 164 4.29 21.00 -13.45
N ILE A 165 5.00 21.56 -12.48
CA ILE A 165 4.84 22.96 -12.06
C ILE A 165 5.24 23.89 -13.18
N TRP A 166 6.40 23.68 -13.81
CA TRP A 166 6.87 24.47 -14.94
C TRP A 166 5.87 24.42 -16.12
N GLY A 167 5.38 23.24 -16.44
CA GLY A 167 4.39 23.05 -17.50
C GLY A 167 3.07 23.78 -17.23
N ALA A 168 2.57 23.70 -15.99
CA ALA A 168 1.36 24.41 -15.58
C ALA A 168 1.55 25.94 -15.59
N ASP A 169 2.70 26.43 -15.13
CA ASP A 169 3.07 27.84 -15.16
C ASP A 169 3.11 28.40 -16.59
N LYS A 170 3.77 27.68 -17.51
CA LYS A 170 3.93 28.14 -18.91
C LYS A 170 2.66 27.99 -19.76
N THR A 171 1.82 27.02 -19.47
CA THR A 171 0.61 26.74 -20.26
C THR A 171 -0.66 27.33 -19.66
N GLY A 172 -0.63 27.74 -18.39
CA GLY A 172 -1.83 28.18 -17.67
C GLY A 172 -2.84 27.05 -17.41
N SER A 173 -2.43 25.77 -17.56
CA SER A 173 -3.32 24.59 -17.43
C SER A 173 -2.68 23.52 -16.57
N TRP A 174 -3.35 23.14 -15.48
CA TRP A 174 -2.91 22.05 -14.63
C TRP A 174 -2.90 20.70 -15.37
N VAL A 175 -3.82 20.48 -16.32
CA VAL A 175 -3.89 19.24 -17.12
C VAL A 175 -2.64 19.07 -17.98
N LEU A 176 -2.22 20.14 -18.65
CA LEU A 176 -0.99 20.13 -19.44
C LEU A 176 0.25 20.00 -18.54
N GLY A 177 0.22 20.60 -17.36
CA GLY A 177 1.26 20.42 -16.36
C GLY A 177 1.44 18.94 -15.98
N VAL A 178 0.34 18.27 -15.63
CA VAL A 178 0.36 16.82 -15.31
C VAL A 178 0.85 15.99 -16.50
N LEU A 179 0.42 16.29 -17.71
CA LEU A 179 0.87 15.58 -18.91
C LEU A 179 2.39 15.74 -19.11
N ILE A 180 2.90 16.95 -18.96
CA ILE A 180 4.34 17.25 -19.08
C ILE A 180 5.12 16.54 -17.97
N ALA A 181 4.59 16.50 -16.74
CA ALA A 181 5.17 15.74 -15.63
C ALA A 181 5.34 14.26 -15.99
N VAL A 182 4.26 13.61 -16.43
CA VAL A 182 4.28 12.21 -16.85
C VAL A 182 5.27 11.95 -17.97
N LEU A 183 5.27 12.79 -18.99
CA LEU A 183 6.20 12.66 -20.12
C LEU A 183 7.66 12.84 -19.71
N SER A 184 7.96 13.74 -18.78
CA SER A 184 9.32 13.95 -18.26
C SER A 184 9.83 12.73 -17.50
N GLY A 185 9.00 12.13 -16.65
CA GLY A 185 9.34 10.90 -15.96
C GLY A 185 9.48 9.70 -16.90
N MET A 186 8.60 9.60 -17.91
CA MET A 186 8.72 8.56 -18.96
C MET A 186 10.02 8.72 -19.75
N ALA A 187 10.42 9.94 -20.08
CA ALA A 187 11.69 10.20 -20.78
C ALA A 187 12.89 9.76 -19.95
N LEU A 188 12.90 10.09 -18.67
CA LEU A 188 14.00 9.67 -17.77
C LEU A 188 14.01 8.15 -17.57
N ALA A 189 12.82 7.52 -17.43
CA ALA A 189 12.68 6.08 -17.36
C ALA A 189 13.10 5.37 -18.66
N PHE A 190 12.87 5.98 -19.80
CA PHE A 190 13.34 5.47 -21.08
C PHE A 190 14.87 5.45 -21.15
N ILE A 191 15.53 6.50 -20.67
CA ILE A 191 16.99 6.54 -20.53
C ILE A 191 17.45 5.41 -19.61
N HIS A 192 16.81 5.21 -18.45
CA HIS A 192 17.09 4.09 -17.55
C HIS A 192 16.94 2.74 -18.27
N ALA A 193 15.88 2.54 -19.04
CA ALA A 193 15.63 1.34 -19.80
C ALA A 193 16.71 1.06 -20.85
N VAL A 194 17.18 2.09 -21.56
CA VAL A 194 18.27 1.93 -22.55
C VAL A 194 19.54 1.41 -21.87
N PHE A 195 19.94 2.01 -20.77
CA PHE A 195 21.16 1.58 -20.08
C PHE A 195 21.02 0.18 -19.47
N THR A 196 19.89 -0.14 -18.86
CA THR A 196 19.71 -1.40 -18.12
C THR A 196 19.33 -2.58 -19.04
N ILE A 197 18.55 -2.34 -20.08
CA ILE A 197 18.06 -3.40 -20.96
C ILE A 197 19.01 -3.61 -22.16
N GLN A 198 19.40 -2.53 -22.84
CA GLN A 198 20.17 -2.63 -24.06
C GLN A 198 21.68 -2.70 -23.78
N LEU A 199 22.20 -1.82 -22.93
CA LEU A 199 23.61 -1.80 -22.56
C LEU A 199 23.94 -2.77 -21.42
N ARG A 200 22.92 -3.38 -20.80
CA ARG A 200 23.05 -4.36 -19.70
C ARG A 200 23.89 -3.85 -18.53
N ALA A 201 23.84 -2.54 -18.28
CA ALA A 201 24.49 -1.92 -17.15
C ALA A 201 23.81 -2.31 -15.83
N ASP A 202 24.53 -2.20 -14.74
CA ASP A 202 23.98 -2.47 -13.41
C ASP A 202 22.81 -1.53 -13.09
N GLN A 203 21.67 -2.13 -12.77
CA GLN A 203 20.40 -1.43 -12.59
C GLN A 203 20.42 -0.49 -11.38
N ILE A 204 21.13 -0.89 -10.31
CA ILE A 204 21.25 -0.12 -9.07
C ILE A 204 22.12 1.13 -9.32
N VAL A 205 23.25 0.94 -9.99
CA VAL A 205 24.17 2.03 -10.31
C VAL A 205 23.50 3.06 -11.23
N ILE A 206 22.83 2.60 -12.29
CA ILE A 206 22.12 3.48 -13.22
C ILE A 206 20.94 4.19 -12.54
N GLY A 207 20.14 3.49 -11.70
CA GLY A 207 19.06 4.11 -10.96
C GLY A 207 19.53 5.21 -10.04
N THR A 208 20.61 4.98 -9.30
CA THR A 208 21.24 5.97 -8.44
C THR A 208 21.77 7.18 -9.24
N ALA A 209 22.45 6.92 -10.37
CA ALA A 209 22.93 7.98 -11.25
C ALA A 209 21.78 8.85 -11.79
N ILE A 210 20.64 8.24 -12.12
CA ILE A 210 19.43 8.94 -12.56
C ILE A 210 18.85 9.85 -11.47
N ASN A 211 18.85 9.39 -10.21
CA ASN A 211 18.40 10.23 -9.09
C ASN A 211 19.29 11.48 -8.94
N PHE A 212 20.60 11.32 -9.02
CA PHE A 212 21.52 12.48 -8.98
C PHE A 212 21.39 13.38 -10.22
N LEU A 213 21.20 12.79 -11.40
CA LEU A 213 20.97 13.56 -12.62
C LEU A 213 19.70 14.40 -12.52
N ALA A 214 18.60 13.82 -12.06
CA ALA A 214 17.33 14.50 -11.86
C ALA A 214 17.48 15.64 -10.84
N LEU A 215 18.14 15.37 -9.70
CA LEU A 215 18.40 16.37 -8.67
C LEU A 215 19.21 17.56 -9.23
N GLY A 216 20.26 17.27 -10.00
CA GLY A 216 21.09 18.31 -10.61
C GLY A 216 20.33 19.14 -11.64
N ILE A 217 19.61 18.49 -12.56
CA ILE A 217 18.85 19.19 -13.62
C ILE A 217 17.72 20.04 -13.00
N THR A 218 16.91 19.45 -12.13
CA THR A 218 15.76 20.18 -11.57
C THR A 218 16.19 21.29 -10.63
N GLY A 219 17.25 21.09 -9.82
CA GLY A 219 17.80 22.12 -8.96
C GLY A 219 18.39 23.30 -9.75
N TYR A 220 19.14 23.01 -10.81
CA TYR A 220 19.67 24.05 -11.70
C TYR A 220 18.54 24.83 -12.38
N LEU A 221 17.62 24.15 -13.06
CA LEU A 221 16.53 24.80 -13.78
C LEU A 221 15.61 25.58 -12.85
N PHE A 222 15.38 25.07 -11.65
CA PHE A 222 14.56 25.74 -10.65
C PHE A 222 15.17 27.08 -10.25
N THR A 223 16.47 27.10 -9.98
CA THR A 223 17.18 28.33 -9.61
C THR A 223 17.29 29.31 -10.77
N ASP A 224 17.54 28.80 -11.98
CA ASP A 224 17.68 29.61 -13.19
C ASP A 224 16.35 30.27 -13.62
N ILE A 225 15.24 29.52 -13.58
CA ILE A 225 13.94 29.99 -14.06
C ILE A 225 13.18 30.80 -13.00
N TYR A 226 13.21 30.34 -11.73
CA TYR A 226 12.40 30.93 -10.64
C TYR A 226 13.24 31.74 -9.63
N GLY A 227 14.56 31.71 -9.74
CA GLY A 227 15.48 32.43 -8.86
C GLY A 227 15.59 31.83 -7.46
N ALA A 228 16.34 32.49 -6.59
CA ALA A 228 16.62 31.99 -5.23
C ALA A 228 15.38 31.86 -4.32
N ARG A 229 14.32 32.57 -4.60
CA ARG A 229 13.04 32.46 -3.84
C ARG A 229 12.11 31.37 -4.35
N GLY A 230 12.31 30.89 -5.57
CA GLY A 230 11.70 29.71 -6.13
C GLY A 230 10.16 29.61 -6.09
N ILE A 231 9.46 30.74 -6.15
CA ILE A 231 7.99 30.74 -6.09
C ILE A 231 7.45 31.16 -7.47
N PRO A 232 6.88 30.26 -8.27
CA PRO A 232 6.17 30.65 -9.48
C PRO A 232 4.92 31.46 -9.12
N PRO A 233 4.67 32.60 -9.83
CA PRO A 233 3.71 33.58 -9.35
C PRO A 233 2.24 33.15 -9.40
N ASN A 234 1.82 32.29 -10.33
CA ASN A 234 0.40 31.90 -10.50
C ASN A 234 0.29 30.52 -11.16
N VAL A 235 0.59 29.44 -10.43
CA VAL A 235 0.43 28.09 -10.96
C VAL A 235 -1.01 27.60 -10.77
N PRO A 236 -1.70 27.16 -11.82
CA PRO A 236 -3.02 26.54 -11.71
C PRO A 236 -2.94 25.29 -10.84
N THR A 237 -3.79 25.21 -9.84
CA THR A 237 -3.85 24.06 -8.93
C THR A 237 -4.79 22.99 -9.46
N ILE A 238 -4.48 21.74 -9.14
CA ILE A 238 -5.35 20.61 -9.43
C ILE A 238 -6.59 20.70 -8.53
N PRO A 239 -7.81 20.59 -9.07
CA PRO A 239 -9.04 20.79 -8.30
C PRO A 239 -9.22 19.68 -7.25
N ASP A 240 -9.79 20.07 -6.12
CA ASP A 240 -10.30 19.15 -5.13
C ASP A 240 -11.70 18.66 -5.54
N ILE A 241 -11.98 17.38 -5.32
CA ILE A 241 -13.28 16.77 -5.57
C ILE A 241 -14.05 16.74 -4.25
N THR A 242 -15.13 17.52 -4.17
CA THR A 242 -16.00 17.56 -3.01
C THR A 242 -17.18 16.62 -3.20
N ILE A 243 -17.35 15.64 -2.29
CA ILE A 243 -18.49 14.73 -2.29
C ILE A 243 -19.49 15.24 -1.26
N GLY A 244 -20.55 15.96 -1.72
CA GLY A 244 -21.48 16.68 -0.86
C GLY A 244 -22.15 15.85 0.23
N GLY A 245 -22.59 14.63 -0.04
CA GLY A 245 -23.20 13.76 0.98
C GLY A 245 -22.22 13.13 1.98
N LEU A 246 -20.93 13.08 1.64
CA LEU A 246 -19.90 12.51 2.50
C LEU A 246 -19.27 13.55 3.42
N LYS A 247 -19.26 14.82 2.99
CA LYS A 247 -18.65 15.94 3.73
C LYS A 247 -19.28 16.15 5.12
N ASP A 248 -20.58 15.88 5.24
CA ASP A 248 -21.35 16.11 6.47
C ASP A 248 -21.27 14.94 7.47
N VAL A 249 -20.62 13.84 7.10
CA VAL A 249 -20.44 12.68 8.00
C VAL A 249 -19.33 13.00 9.00
N TYR A 250 -19.69 12.95 10.30
CA TYR A 250 -18.73 13.13 11.37
C TYR A 250 -17.52 12.20 11.20
N PHE A 251 -16.32 12.70 11.35
CA PHE A 251 -15.03 12.02 11.21
C PHE A 251 -14.64 11.60 9.77
N ILE A 252 -15.52 10.96 8.98
CA ILE A 252 -15.22 10.50 7.61
C ILE A 252 -15.24 11.68 6.63
N GLY A 253 -16.14 12.64 6.84
CA GLY A 253 -16.29 13.81 5.99
C GLY A 253 -15.01 14.62 5.81
N PRO A 254 -14.34 15.04 6.88
CA PRO A 254 -13.08 15.76 6.79
C PRO A 254 -11.93 14.96 6.16
N ILE A 255 -12.01 13.61 6.10
CA ILE A 255 -10.97 12.74 5.53
C ILE A 255 -11.19 12.54 4.04
N PHE A 256 -12.42 12.20 3.63
CA PHE A 256 -12.75 11.79 2.25
C PHE A 256 -13.67 12.78 1.53
N GLY A 257 -14.25 13.74 2.25
CA GLY A 257 -15.24 14.67 1.67
C GLY A 257 -14.66 15.74 0.77
N ASP A 258 -13.34 16.01 0.88
CA ASP A 258 -12.66 17.08 0.14
C ASP A 258 -11.22 16.67 -0.15
N LEU A 259 -11.03 15.82 -1.14
CA LEU A 259 -9.74 15.28 -1.54
C LEU A 259 -9.35 15.74 -2.94
N ASN A 260 -8.04 15.98 -3.12
CA ASN A 260 -7.48 16.29 -4.41
C ASN A 260 -7.75 15.17 -5.43
N LEU A 261 -7.98 15.55 -6.68
CA LEU A 261 -8.21 14.63 -7.80
C LEU A 261 -7.14 13.55 -7.91
N LEU A 262 -5.87 13.87 -7.64
CA LEU A 262 -4.76 12.88 -7.69
C LEU A 262 -4.89 11.80 -6.62
N ILE A 263 -5.44 12.11 -5.46
CA ILE A 263 -5.67 11.10 -4.41
C ILE A 263 -6.73 10.09 -4.90
N TRP A 264 -7.83 10.55 -5.48
CA TRP A 264 -8.83 9.68 -6.09
C TRP A 264 -8.26 8.86 -7.24
N LEU A 265 -7.42 9.49 -8.07
CA LEU A 265 -6.72 8.81 -9.16
C LEU A 265 -5.77 7.72 -8.63
N SER A 266 -5.11 7.93 -7.48
CA SER A 266 -4.25 6.90 -6.90
C SER A 266 -5.02 5.63 -6.50
N PHE A 267 -6.21 5.77 -5.92
CA PHE A 267 -7.09 4.63 -5.64
C PHE A 267 -7.53 3.91 -6.92
N LEU A 268 -7.90 4.68 -7.95
CA LEU A 268 -8.27 4.12 -9.25
C LEU A 268 -7.10 3.35 -9.87
N VAL A 269 -5.90 3.95 -9.89
CA VAL A 269 -4.69 3.35 -10.46
C VAL A 269 -4.28 2.10 -9.67
N LEU A 270 -4.46 2.09 -8.35
CA LEU A 270 -4.21 0.90 -7.53
C LEU A 270 -5.08 -0.28 -7.96
N VAL A 271 -6.39 -0.04 -8.12
CA VAL A 271 -7.33 -1.08 -8.57
C VAL A 271 -7.05 -1.50 -10.01
N LEU A 272 -6.82 -0.53 -10.92
CA LEU A 272 -6.48 -0.82 -12.31
C LEU A 272 -5.17 -1.61 -12.42
N SER A 273 -4.17 -1.29 -11.63
CA SER A 273 -2.89 -2.01 -11.61
C SER A 273 -3.07 -3.45 -11.20
N TRP A 274 -3.91 -3.72 -10.18
CA TRP A 274 -4.26 -5.08 -9.80
C TRP A 274 -4.97 -5.82 -10.95
N VAL A 275 -5.95 -5.20 -11.59
CA VAL A 275 -6.67 -5.78 -12.74
C VAL A 275 -5.71 -6.05 -13.88
N VAL A 276 -4.90 -5.07 -14.29
CA VAL A 276 -3.94 -5.20 -15.39
C VAL A 276 -2.95 -6.32 -15.08
N MET A 277 -2.39 -6.35 -13.88
CA MET A 277 -1.34 -7.30 -13.51
C MET A 277 -1.87 -8.74 -13.41
N PHE A 278 -3.07 -8.95 -12.87
CA PHE A 278 -3.55 -10.30 -12.54
C PHE A 278 -4.72 -10.79 -13.39
N LYS A 279 -5.43 -9.91 -14.10
CA LYS A 279 -6.64 -10.27 -14.86
C LYS A 279 -6.50 -10.06 -16.37
N THR A 280 -5.36 -9.52 -16.85
CA THR A 280 -5.18 -9.25 -18.29
C THR A 280 -4.02 -10.04 -18.90
N PRO A 281 -4.05 -10.26 -20.23
CA PRO A 281 -2.93 -10.86 -20.95
C PRO A 281 -1.64 -10.02 -20.87
N VAL A 282 -1.75 -8.71 -20.71
CA VAL A 282 -0.60 -7.80 -20.57
C VAL A 282 0.17 -8.13 -19.30
N GLY A 283 -0.51 -8.25 -18.16
CA GLY A 283 0.10 -8.61 -16.89
C GLY A 283 0.66 -10.05 -16.91
N LEU A 284 0.00 -10.98 -17.61
CA LEU A 284 0.52 -12.34 -17.78
C LEU A 284 1.85 -12.32 -18.54
N ARG A 285 1.92 -11.61 -19.67
CA ARG A 285 3.15 -11.46 -20.47
C ARG A 285 4.25 -10.79 -19.67
N LEU A 286 3.93 -9.75 -18.93
CA LEU A 286 4.86 -9.02 -18.09
C LEU A 286 5.53 -9.95 -17.05
N ARG A 287 4.73 -10.73 -16.32
CA ARG A 287 5.22 -11.70 -15.32
C ARG A 287 6.02 -12.84 -15.98
N ALA A 288 5.56 -13.36 -17.12
CA ALA A 288 6.28 -14.39 -17.86
C ALA A 288 7.69 -13.91 -18.29
N VAL A 289 7.80 -12.66 -18.75
CA VAL A 289 9.08 -12.04 -19.11
C VAL A 289 10.00 -11.86 -17.90
N GLY A 290 9.43 -11.51 -16.74
CA GLY A 290 10.21 -11.38 -15.51
C GLY A 290 10.72 -12.70 -14.96
N GLU A 291 9.86 -13.73 -14.92
CA GLU A 291 10.20 -15.05 -14.38
C GLU A 291 11.16 -15.84 -15.28
N HIS A 292 10.82 -15.97 -16.57
CA HIS A 292 11.59 -16.75 -17.55
C HIS A 292 11.65 -16.08 -18.92
N PRO A 293 12.52 -15.08 -19.11
CA PRO A 293 12.58 -14.32 -20.36
C PRO A 293 12.84 -15.17 -21.59
N ARG A 294 13.70 -16.21 -21.48
CA ARG A 294 13.98 -17.14 -22.60
C ARG A 294 12.74 -17.94 -23.00
N ALA A 295 11.97 -18.44 -22.04
CA ALA A 295 10.74 -19.18 -22.32
C ALA A 295 9.66 -18.24 -22.89
N ALA A 296 9.57 -17.00 -22.45
CA ALA A 296 8.65 -16.02 -23.01
C ALA A 296 8.97 -15.71 -24.48
N ASP A 297 10.26 -15.62 -24.82
CA ASP A 297 10.72 -15.37 -26.20
C ASP A 297 10.35 -16.50 -27.12
N THR A 298 10.50 -17.77 -26.70
CA THR A 298 10.17 -18.96 -27.53
C THR A 298 8.69 -19.06 -27.89
N VAL A 299 7.79 -18.46 -27.09
CA VAL A 299 6.35 -18.39 -27.39
C VAL A 299 5.96 -17.09 -28.11
N GLY A 300 6.92 -16.32 -28.60
CA GLY A 300 6.69 -15.13 -29.43
C GLY A 300 6.40 -13.84 -28.64
N ILE A 301 6.68 -13.80 -27.33
CA ILE A 301 6.55 -12.58 -26.53
C ILE A 301 7.85 -11.78 -26.62
N SER A 302 7.79 -10.55 -27.17
CA SER A 302 8.97 -9.68 -27.25
C SER A 302 9.40 -9.23 -25.84
N VAL A 303 10.50 -9.81 -25.35
CA VAL A 303 11.07 -9.50 -24.03
C VAL A 303 11.51 -8.04 -23.93
N TYR A 304 12.19 -7.55 -24.96
CA TYR A 304 12.66 -6.16 -25.00
C TYR A 304 11.52 -5.16 -24.92
N LEU A 305 10.53 -5.28 -25.81
CA LEU A 305 9.38 -4.38 -25.84
C LEU A 305 8.63 -4.37 -24.50
N THR A 306 8.40 -5.56 -23.94
CA THR A 306 7.67 -5.69 -22.66
C THR A 306 8.44 -5.00 -21.52
N ARG A 307 9.75 -5.15 -21.44
CA ARG A 307 10.59 -4.49 -20.44
C ARG A 307 10.62 -2.97 -20.64
N TYR A 308 10.79 -2.50 -21.87
CA TYR A 308 10.78 -1.07 -22.17
C TYR A 308 9.45 -0.42 -21.76
N LEU A 309 8.33 -1.03 -22.14
CA LEU A 309 7.01 -0.53 -21.76
C LEU A 309 6.83 -0.51 -20.24
N ALA A 310 7.26 -1.57 -19.54
CA ALA A 310 7.15 -1.64 -18.08
C ALA A 310 7.95 -0.55 -17.38
N VAL A 311 9.22 -0.38 -17.76
CA VAL A 311 10.10 0.64 -17.14
C VAL A 311 9.61 2.05 -17.47
N THR A 312 9.20 2.31 -18.71
CA THR A 312 8.70 3.63 -19.12
C THR A 312 7.40 3.97 -18.40
N THR A 313 6.47 3.00 -18.29
CA THR A 313 5.24 3.17 -17.48
C THR A 313 5.55 3.41 -16.01
N SER A 314 6.56 2.71 -15.47
CA SER A 314 7.05 2.92 -14.10
C SER A 314 7.45 4.38 -13.85
N GLY A 315 8.23 4.97 -14.76
CA GLY A 315 8.64 6.37 -14.63
C GLY A 315 7.50 7.36 -14.80
N GLY A 316 6.55 7.07 -15.70
CA GLY A 316 5.35 7.89 -15.86
C GLY A 316 4.46 7.90 -14.62
N LEU A 317 4.29 6.73 -13.98
CA LEU A 317 3.55 6.63 -12.72
C LEU A 317 4.30 7.32 -11.57
N ALA A 318 5.61 7.14 -11.46
CA ALA A 318 6.41 7.83 -10.44
C ALA A 318 6.32 9.35 -10.59
N ALA A 319 6.39 9.87 -11.82
CA ALA A 319 6.30 11.30 -12.10
C ALA A 319 4.90 11.89 -11.86
N LEU A 320 3.85 11.07 -11.89
CA LEU A 320 2.48 11.47 -11.56
C LEU A 320 2.30 11.71 -10.06
N GLY A 321 3.08 11.02 -9.22
CA GLY A 321 3.12 11.22 -7.77
C GLY A 321 3.98 12.40 -7.36
#